data_24f8b71b6764e779a697443aa966ffad
#
_entry.id   24f8b71b6764e779a697443aa966ffad
#
_cell.length_a   1.000
_cell.length_b   1.000
_cell.length_c   1.000
_cell.angle_alpha   90.00
_cell.angle_beta   90.00
_cell.angle_gamma   90.00
#
_symmetry.space_group_name_H-M   'P 1'
#
loop_
_entity.id
_entity.type
_entity.pdbx_description
1 polymer ?
#
loop_
_entity_poly.entity_id
_entity_poly.type
_entity_poly.pdbx_seq_one_letter_code
_entity_poly.pdbx_strand_id
1 'polypeptide(L)'
;MFKNKILNWIFIVFMFVLVSYRLVELHCFPDSRVIAQSKRQYWLQVPFSASRGNIVDRNSIILALSIPTYSCFADPSLWNDEDTIKLKKYLSSEGEKKLKNKKNKFLWLFRKLDENKAEEIKAQNISGLHWCIENARLYPNNFLLNQVIGFCDNEGFGLSGIEFIMNDILYIPSGLRFYGKSFSGNNLEFSKIKNKSELNSVKLSLDSKMQYYVENILEQEAISNNAKWGAVVCIEVKTGAIRSMASWPYYNLNNRYEITNTKFFINNA
;
A
#
# COMPACT_ATOMS: atom_id res chain seq x y z
N MET A 1 47.72 45.04 34.22
CA MET A 1 46.27 44.84 34.00
C MET A 1 45.87 44.85 32.52
N PHE A 2 46.44 45.69 31.67
CA PHE A 2 46.14 45.76 30.21
C PHE A 2 46.60 44.51 29.39
N LYS A 3 47.75 43.94 29.72
CA LYS A 3 48.31 42.78 28.98
C LYS A 3 47.40 41.54 29.01
N ASN A 4 46.73 41.31 30.14
CA ASN A 4 45.80 40.14 30.25
C ASN A 4 44.50 40.37 29.49
N LYS A 5 44.05 41.61 29.33
CA LYS A 5 42.83 41.92 28.51
C LYS A 5 43.10 41.69 27.03
N ILE A 6 44.28 42.06 26.53
CA ILE A 6 44.67 41.86 25.14
C ILE A 6 44.80 40.33 24.84
N LEU A 7 45.40 39.60 25.77
CA LEU A 7 45.56 38.14 25.63
C LEU A 7 44.21 37.40 25.56
N ASN A 8 43.25 37.81 26.42
CA ASN A 8 41.88 37.30 26.39
C ASN A 8 41.15 37.61 25.09
N TRP A 9 41.34 38.81 24.54
CA TRP A 9 40.75 39.20 23.27
C TRP A 9 41.30 38.37 22.10
N ILE A 10 42.62 38.14 22.06
CA ILE A 10 43.27 37.31 21.07
C ILE A 10 42.75 35.88 21.16
N PHE A 11 42.56 35.35 22.36
CA PHE A 11 42.02 34.01 22.58
C PHE A 11 40.55 33.90 22.08
N ILE A 12 39.71 34.90 22.34
CA ILE A 12 38.31 34.93 21.87
C ILE A 12 38.26 34.99 20.34
N VAL A 13 39.08 35.83 19.73
CA VAL A 13 39.14 35.95 18.26
C VAL A 13 39.64 34.62 17.65
N PHE A 14 40.63 33.99 18.23
CA PHE A 14 41.16 32.70 17.77
C PHE A 14 40.08 31.59 17.85
N MET A 15 39.33 31.51 18.96
CA MET A 15 38.23 30.59 19.12
C MET A 15 37.12 30.86 18.07
N PHE A 16 36.81 32.12 17.81
CA PHE A 16 35.83 32.48 16.80
C PHE A 16 36.26 32.06 15.40
N VAL A 17 37.52 32.24 15.04
CA VAL A 17 38.10 31.79 13.76
C VAL A 17 38.01 30.28 13.62
N LEU A 18 38.36 29.52 14.68
CA LEU A 18 38.25 28.05 14.65
C LEU A 18 36.80 27.57 14.46
N VAL A 19 35.88 28.16 15.18
CA VAL A 19 34.44 27.81 15.04
C VAL A 19 33.93 28.16 13.66
N SER A 20 34.28 29.33 13.10
CA SER A 20 33.92 29.74 11.76
C SER A 20 34.51 28.84 10.67
N TYR A 21 35.76 28.45 10.83
CA TYR A 21 36.41 27.49 9.92
C TYR A 21 35.68 26.15 9.93
N ARG A 22 35.33 25.63 11.12
CA ARG A 22 34.60 24.38 11.24
C ARG A 22 33.17 24.47 10.67
N LEU A 23 32.52 25.61 10.81
CA LEU A 23 31.21 25.87 10.20
C LEU A 23 31.28 25.84 8.68
N VAL A 24 32.30 26.49 8.08
CA VAL A 24 32.52 26.51 6.64
C VAL A 24 32.82 25.09 6.14
N GLU A 25 33.69 24.34 6.83
CA GLU A 25 34.00 22.96 6.49
C GLU A 25 32.74 22.08 6.46
N LEU A 26 31.90 22.15 7.50
CA LEU A 26 30.66 21.38 7.60
C LEU A 26 29.59 21.81 6.57
N HIS A 27 29.61 23.08 6.15
CA HIS A 27 28.60 23.60 5.22
C HIS A 27 29.01 23.41 3.74
N CYS A 28 30.27 23.63 3.41
CA CYS A 28 30.78 23.55 2.05
C CYS A 28 31.28 22.17 1.65
N PHE A 29 31.79 21.40 2.62
CA PHE A 29 32.36 20.07 2.40
C PHE A 29 31.81 19.05 3.40
N PRO A 30 30.50 18.82 3.43
CA PRO A 30 29.90 17.88 4.39
C PRO A 30 30.39 16.46 4.11
N ASP A 31 30.88 15.78 5.16
CA ASP A 31 31.25 14.36 5.10
C ASP A 31 30.01 13.52 4.72
N SER A 32 30.23 12.44 3.98
CA SER A 32 29.19 11.48 3.59
C SER A 32 28.37 10.96 4.76
N ARG A 33 29.00 10.83 5.94
CA ARG A 33 28.33 10.44 7.22
C ARG A 33 27.34 11.50 7.70
N VAL A 34 27.71 12.78 7.63
CA VAL A 34 26.86 13.91 8.03
C VAL A 34 25.65 14.01 7.11
N ILE A 35 25.87 13.86 5.79
CA ILE A 35 24.80 13.82 4.78
C ILE A 35 23.85 12.65 5.05
N ALA A 36 24.37 11.47 5.36
CA ALA A 36 23.57 10.30 5.65
C ALA A 36 22.75 10.46 6.95
N GLN A 37 23.31 11.06 8.00
CA GLN A 37 22.60 11.35 9.25
C GLN A 37 21.51 12.43 9.04
N SER A 38 21.83 13.50 8.33
CA SER A 38 20.87 14.54 7.97
C SER A 38 19.69 13.93 7.20
N LYS A 39 19.96 13.12 6.17
CA LYS A 39 18.89 12.44 5.42
C LYS A 39 18.02 11.56 6.32
N ARG A 40 18.59 10.86 7.29
CA ARG A 40 17.80 10.04 8.24
C ARG A 40 16.95 10.86 9.20
N GLN A 41 17.36 12.05 9.54
CA GLN A 41 16.61 12.93 10.45
C GLN A 41 15.47 13.67 9.77
N TYR A 42 15.68 14.11 8.52
CA TYR A 42 14.72 14.92 7.78
C TYR A 42 13.81 14.13 6.84
N TRP A 43 14.22 12.91 6.46
CA TRP A 43 13.47 12.11 5.52
C TRP A 43 12.91 10.85 6.17
N LEU A 44 11.60 10.76 6.23
CA LEU A 44 10.92 9.51 6.53
C LEU A 44 10.76 8.72 5.23
N GLN A 45 11.36 7.54 5.18
CA GLN A 45 11.22 6.62 4.06
C GLN A 45 9.97 5.77 4.28
N VAL A 46 8.95 5.98 3.47
CA VAL A 46 7.73 5.19 3.51
C VAL A 46 7.68 4.34 2.24
N PRO A 47 7.70 3.01 2.37
CA PRO A 47 7.42 2.15 1.24
C PRO A 47 5.98 2.41 0.78
N PHE A 48 5.79 2.67 -0.52
CA PHE A 48 4.45 2.77 -1.09
C PHE A 48 4.15 1.53 -1.92
N SER A 49 2.89 1.15 -1.93
CA SER A 49 2.44 -0.02 -2.67
C SER A 49 2.67 0.18 -4.17
N ALA A 50 3.11 -0.89 -4.79
CA ALA A 50 3.30 -0.92 -6.23
C ALA A 50 2.00 -0.55 -6.96
N SER A 51 2.15 0.02 -8.12
CA SER A 51 1.08 0.11 -9.10
C SER A 51 0.94 -1.24 -9.80
N ARG A 52 -0.27 -1.60 -10.24
CA ARG A 52 -0.50 -2.86 -10.90
C ARG A 52 -1.39 -2.69 -12.12
N GLY A 53 -1.02 -3.33 -13.22
CA GLY A 53 -1.74 -3.27 -14.49
C GLY A 53 -3.15 -3.84 -14.40
N ASN A 54 -4.02 -3.44 -15.30
CA ASN A 54 -5.41 -3.91 -15.33
C ASN A 54 -5.49 -5.34 -15.90
N ILE A 55 -6.45 -6.12 -15.42
CA ILE A 55 -6.88 -7.35 -16.05
C ILE A 55 -8.22 -7.08 -16.70
N VAL A 56 -8.34 -7.39 -17.98
CA VAL A 56 -9.57 -7.16 -18.77
C VAL A 56 -10.00 -8.44 -19.48
N ASP A 57 -11.29 -8.55 -19.75
CA ASP A 57 -11.85 -9.64 -20.54
C ASP A 57 -11.57 -9.44 -22.05
N ARG A 58 -12.07 -10.37 -22.89
CA ARG A 58 -11.97 -10.28 -24.36
C ARG A 58 -12.59 -9.02 -24.95
N ASN A 59 -13.58 -8.44 -24.29
CA ASN A 59 -14.31 -7.24 -24.72
C ASN A 59 -13.75 -5.97 -24.09
N SER A 60 -12.60 -6.06 -23.39
CA SER A 60 -11.95 -4.96 -22.65
C SER A 60 -12.75 -4.47 -21.44
N ILE A 61 -13.64 -5.32 -20.91
CA ILE A 61 -14.32 -5.08 -19.63
C ILE A 61 -13.31 -5.31 -18.50
N ILE A 62 -13.23 -4.39 -17.56
CA ILE A 62 -12.28 -4.43 -16.44
C ILE A 62 -12.72 -5.49 -15.44
N LEU A 63 -11.83 -6.46 -15.18
CA LEU A 63 -11.98 -7.52 -14.18
C LEU A 63 -11.21 -7.24 -12.89
N ALA A 64 -10.06 -6.57 -13.02
CA ALA A 64 -9.26 -6.12 -11.89
C ALA A 64 -8.53 -4.82 -12.25
N LEU A 65 -8.54 -3.85 -11.33
CA LEU A 65 -7.84 -2.56 -11.49
C LEU A 65 -7.20 -2.14 -10.17
N SER A 66 -6.26 -1.20 -10.27
CA SER A 66 -5.68 -0.54 -9.10
C SER A 66 -6.29 0.84 -8.94
N ILE A 67 -6.78 1.14 -7.74
CA ILE A 67 -7.35 2.44 -7.38
C ILE A 67 -6.52 3.10 -6.28
N PRO A 68 -6.36 4.43 -6.32
CA PRO A 68 -5.73 5.16 -5.23
C PRO A 68 -6.63 5.09 -3.97
N THR A 69 -6.01 4.83 -2.83
CA THR A 69 -6.66 4.77 -1.52
C THR A 69 -5.79 5.47 -0.49
N TYR A 70 -6.34 5.78 0.66
CA TYR A 70 -5.61 6.47 1.71
C TYR A 70 -5.10 5.49 2.76
N SER A 71 -3.84 5.63 3.12
CA SER A 71 -3.24 4.90 4.22
C SER A 71 -2.67 5.88 5.25
N CYS A 72 -2.76 5.51 6.50
CA CYS A 72 -2.32 6.34 7.61
C CYS A 72 -1.28 5.59 8.44
N PHE A 73 -0.16 6.23 8.67
CA PHE A 73 0.86 5.80 9.61
C PHE A 73 1.10 6.87 10.66
N ALA A 74 1.67 6.47 11.77
CA ALA A 74 1.85 7.35 12.90
C ALA A 74 3.20 7.20 13.56
N ASP A 75 3.62 8.27 14.24
CA ASP A 75 4.69 8.27 15.24
C ASP A 75 4.05 8.29 16.64
N PRO A 76 3.95 7.15 17.32
CA PRO A 76 3.32 7.05 18.63
C PRO A 76 4.01 7.88 19.72
N SER A 77 5.25 8.30 19.52
CA SER A 77 6.00 9.11 20.48
C SER A 77 5.45 10.56 20.60
N LEU A 78 4.67 11.00 19.62
CA LEU A 78 4.07 12.34 19.56
C LEU A 78 2.65 12.41 20.14
N TRP A 79 2.07 11.27 20.56
CA TRP A 79 0.67 11.22 21.00
C TRP A 79 0.48 11.59 22.44
N ASN A 80 -0.58 12.36 22.66
CA ASN A 80 -1.17 12.62 23.97
C ASN A 80 -2.23 11.53 24.30
N ASP A 81 -2.66 11.48 25.56
CA ASP A 81 -3.66 10.51 25.98
C ASP A 81 -5.03 10.76 25.32
N GLU A 82 -5.37 12.02 25.01
CA GLU A 82 -6.58 12.40 24.26
C GLU A 82 -6.54 11.85 22.84
N ASP A 83 -5.42 11.96 22.13
CA ASP A 83 -5.24 11.44 20.79
C ASP A 83 -5.41 9.91 20.75
N THR A 84 -4.89 9.24 21.77
CA THR A 84 -5.03 7.80 21.93
C THR A 84 -6.51 7.40 22.13
N ILE A 85 -7.29 8.17 22.88
CA ILE A 85 -8.73 7.91 23.08
C ILE A 85 -9.50 8.09 21.78
N LYS A 86 -9.22 9.17 21.03
CA LYS A 86 -9.85 9.43 19.72
C LYS A 86 -9.59 8.30 18.73
N LEU A 87 -8.35 7.80 18.68
CA LEU A 87 -7.96 6.71 17.78
C LEU A 87 -8.61 5.37 18.12
N LYS A 88 -8.83 5.08 19.38
CA LYS A 88 -9.47 3.82 19.82
C LYS A 88 -10.82 3.58 19.17
N LYS A 89 -11.59 4.64 18.89
CA LYS A 89 -12.90 4.54 18.23
C LYS A 89 -12.83 3.88 16.85
N TYR A 90 -11.69 4.02 16.16
CA TYR A 90 -11.49 3.58 14.77
C TYR A 90 -10.66 2.29 14.66
N LEU A 91 -10.07 1.82 15.76
CA LEU A 91 -9.15 0.69 15.76
C LEU A 91 -9.82 -0.58 16.24
N SER A 92 -9.38 -1.69 15.66
CA SER A 92 -9.69 -3.02 16.19
C SER A 92 -8.90 -3.31 17.48
N SER A 93 -9.26 -4.35 18.22
CA SER A 93 -8.56 -4.79 19.43
C SER A 93 -7.06 -5.08 19.24
N GLU A 94 -6.67 -5.53 18.04
CA GLU A 94 -5.25 -5.67 17.68
C GLU A 94 -4.55 -4.33 17.44
N GLY A 95 -5.24 -3.38 16.83
CA GLY A 95 -4.75 -2.02 16.64
C GLY A 95 -4.49 -1.32 17.97
N GLU A 96 -5.37 -1.50 18.96
CA GLU A 96 -5.18 -0.95 20.31
C GLU A 96 -3.94 -1.49 21.03
N LYS A 97 -3.60 -2.78 20.84
CA LYS A 97 -2.36 -3.35 21.40
C LYS A 97 -1.12 -2.71 20.82
N LYS A 98 -1.16 -2.37 19.52
CA LYS A 98 -0.06 -1.68 18.83
C LYS A 98 0.14 -0.25 19.32
N LEU A 99 -0.94 0.44 19.75
CA LEU A 99 -0.88 1.81 20.31
C LEU A 99 -0.08 1.90 21.61
N LYS A 100 -0.08 0.84 22.40
CA LYS A 100 0.60 0.82 23.72
C LYS A 100 2.13 0.86 23.60
N ASN A 101 2.68 0.52 22.44
CA ASN A 101 4.12 0.47 22.25
C ASN A 101 4.67 1.80 21.72
N LYS A 102 4.83 2.79 22.62
CA LYS A 102 5.35 4.15 22.32
C LYS A 102 6.83 4.17 21.85
N LYS A 103 7.53 3.02 21.82
CA LYS A 103 8.92 2.96 21.39
C LYS A 103 9.11 2.95 19.86
N ASN A 104 8.07 2.62 19.12
CA ASN A 104 8.12 2.59 17.66
C ASN A 104 7.90 4.00 17.10
N LYS A 105 8.84 4.49 16.30
CA LYS A 105 8.70 5.76 15.58
C LYS A 105 7.85 5.66 14.31
N PHE A 106 7.46 4.47 13.92
CA PHE A 106 6.63 4.21 12.74
C PHE A 106 5.66 3.07 13.02
N LEU A 107 4.38 3.32 12.82
CA LEU A 107 3.32 2.34 12.97
C LEU A 107 2.25 2.57 11.90
N TRP A 108 1.99 1.57 11.06
CA TRP A 108 0.79 1.56 10.23
C TRP A 108 -0.46 1.41 11.10
N LEU A 109 -1.35 2.40 11.04
CA LEU A 109 -2.63 2.36 11.75
C LEU A 109 -3.74 1.84 10.87
N PHE A 110 -3.87 2.45 9.70
CA PHE A 110 -4.89 2.11 8.73
C PHE A 110 -4.25 1.99 7.36
N ARG A 111 -4.66 1.00 6.62
CA ARG A 111 -4.21 0.84 5.23
C ARG A 111 -5.39 0.69 4.30
N LYS A 112 -5.30 1.33 3.14
CA LYS A 112 -6.26 1.21 2.03
C LYS A 112 -7.68 1.58 2.42
N LEU A 113 -7.82 2.68 3.15
CA LEU A 113 -9.12 3.26 3.47
C LEU A 113 -9.74 3.91 2.24
N ASP A 114 -11.05 3.87 2.17
CA ASP A 114 -11.82 4.72 1.27
C ASP A 114 -11.69 6.20 1.69
N GLU A 115 -12.01 7.09 0.74
CA GLU A 115 -11.88 8.54 0.94
C GLU A 115 -12.73 9.05 2.10
N ASN A 116 -13.97 8.58 2.23
CA ASN A 116 -14.90 9.04 3.27
C ASN A 116 -14.37 8.73 4.67
N LYS A 117 -13.89 7.51 4.90
CA LYS A 117 -13.29 7.13 6.18
C LYS A 117 -11.98 7.88 6.46
N ALA A 118 -11.18 8.11 5.41
CA ALA A 118 -9.96 8.87 5.56
C ALA A 118 -10.23 10.31 5.97
N GLU A 119 -11.23 10.96 5.38
CA GLU A 119 -11.64 12.32 5.73
C GLU A 119 -12.21 12.41 7.14
N GLU A 120 -13.04 11.43 7.55
CA GLU A 120 -13.57 11.37 8.91
C GLU A 120 -12.46 11.34 9.96
N ILE A 121 -11.41 10.54 9.74
CA ILE A 121 -10.28 10.45 10.65
C ILE A 121 -9.40 11.71 10.58
N LYS A 122 -9.19 12.29 9.39
CA LYS A 122 -8.44 13.55 9.22
C LYS A 122 -9.09 14.70 9.98
N ALA A 123 -10.42 14.76 9.98
CA ALA A 123 -11.19 15.78 10.69
C ALA A 123 -10.96 15.79 12.22
N GLN A 124 -10.46 14.69 12.80
CA GLN A 124 -10.14 14.61 14.23
C GLN A 124 -8.87 15.39 14.60
N ASN A 125 -8.08 15.87 13.63
CA ASN A 125 -6.85 16.65 13.82
C ASN A 125 -5.88 16.03 14.87
N ILE A 126 -5.64 14.73 14.78
CA ILE A 126 -4.78 14.00 15.71
C ILE A 126 -3.32 14.26 15.37
N SER A 127 -2.53 14.66 16.36
CA SER A 127 -1.11 14.95 16.20
C SER A 127 -0.32 13.68 15.83
N GLY A 128 0.71 13.84 14.97
CA GLY A 128 1.59 12.73 14.58
C GLY A 128 0.97 11.67 13.67
N LEU A 129 -0.20 11.92 13.07
CA LEU A 129 -0.74 11.13 11.98
C LEU A 129 -0.21 11.65 10.64
N HIS A 130 0.28 10.72 9.85
CA HIS A 130 0.79 10.98 8.50
C HIS A 130 -0.01 10.18 7.49
N TRP A 131 -0.41 10.85 6.41
CA TRP A 131 -1.22 10.25 5.37
C TRP A 131 -0.41 10.04 4.11
N CYS A 132 -0.62 8.91 3.46
CA CYS A 132 -0.06 8.63 2.14
C CYS A 132 -1.12 7.97 1.24
N ILE A 133 -0.92 8.11 -0.06
CA ILE A 133 -1.75 7.45 -1.05
C ILE A 133 -1.08 6.12 -1.41
N GLU A 134 -1.82 5.03 -1.26
CA GLU A 134 -1.42 3.69 -1.68
C GLU A 134 -2.41 3.16 -2.72
N ASN A 135 -1.94 2.30 -3.63
CA ASN A 135 -2.83 1.63 -4.56
C ASN A 135 -3.46 0.38 -3.92
N ALA A 136 -4.78 0.32 -3.92
CA ALA A 136 -5.51 -0.90 -3.57
C ALA A 136 -5.95 -1.64 -4.84
N ARG A 137 -5.94 -2.96 -4.81
CA ARG A 137 -6.49 -3.80 -5.86
C ARG A 137 -7.98 -3.91 -5.68
N LEU A 138 -8.75 -3.55 -6.71
CA LEU A 138 -10.19 -3.63 -6.72
C LEU A 138 -10.65 -4.62 -7.81
N TYR A 139 -11.60 -5.46 -7.45
CA TYR A 139 -12.27 -6.42 -8.32
C TYR A 139 -13.74 -5.99 -8.44
N PRO A 140 -14.12 -5.26 -9.52
CA PRO A 140 -15.44 -4.63 -9.61
C PRO A 140 -16.62 -5.60 -9.52
N ASN A 141 -16.41 -6.83 -9.97
CA ASN A 141 -17.43 -7.87 -10.00
C ASN A 141 -17.43 -8.78 -8.76
N ASN A 142 -16.69 -8.46 -7.71
CA ASN A 142 -16.59 -9.16 -6.43
C ASN A 142 -16.35 -10.68 -6.51
N PHE A 143 -17.33 -11.43 -7.03
CA PHE A 143 -17.34 -12.90 -7.05
C PHE A 143 -16.87 -13.47 -8.39
N LEU A 144 -17.05 -12.73 -9.48
CA LEU A 144 -16.84 -13.22 -10.83
C LEU A 144 -15.39 -13.59 -11.09
N LEU A 145 -15.16 -14.79 -11.61
CA LEU A 145 -13.84 -15.32 -11.97
C LEU A 145 -12.83 -15.36 -10.78
N ASN A 146 -13.32 -15.44 -9.56
CA ASN A 146 -12.50 -15.30 -8.37
C ASN A 146 -11.31 -16.27 -8.30
N GLN A 147 -11.53 -17.56 -8.59
CA GLN A 147 -10.46 -18.57 -8.58
C GLN A 147 -9.55 -18.45 -9.81
N VAL A 148 -10.03 -17.86 -10.91
CA VAL A 148 -9.23 -17.67 -12.13
C VAL A 148 -8.37 -16.42 -12.00
N ILE A 149 -8.96 -15.28 -11.64
CA ILE A 149 -8.24 -14.01 -11.47
C ILE A 149 -7.25 -14.15 -10.30
N GLY A 150 -7.71 -14.70 -9.18
CA GLY A 150 -6.95 -14.76 -7.96
C GLY A 150 -6.83 -13.41 -7.26
N PHE A 151 -5.84 -13.25 -6.41
CA PHE A 151 -5.69 -12.05 -5.58
C PHE A 151 -4.22 -11.71 -5.30
N CYS A 152 -4.02 -10.49 -4.81
CA CYS A 152 -2.72 -9.94 -4.41
C CYS A 152 -2.63 -9.78 -2.90
N ASP A 153 -1.41 -9.66 -2.38
CA ASP A 153 -1.15 -9.22 -1.01
C ASP A 153 -1.32 -7.70 -0.85
N ASN A 154 -1.00 -7.19 0.34
CA ASN A 154 -1.06 -5.75 0.63
C ASN A 154 0.02 -4.94 -0.10
N GLU A 155 1.11 -5.57 -0.49
CA GLU A 155 2.21 -4.93 -1.19
C GLU A 155 2.02 -4.99 -2.72
N GLY A 156 0.93 -5.62 -3.19
CA GLY A 156 0.58 -5.72 -4.60
C GLY A 156 1.21 -6.93 -5.32
N PHE A 157 1.83 -7.88 -4.62
CA PHE A 157 2.28 -9.13 -5.23
C PHE A 157 1.11 -10.10 -5.44
N GLY A 158 1.05 -10.70 -6.62
CA GLY A 158 0.06 -11.74 -6.92
C GLY A 158 0.31 -13.01 -6.09
N LEU A 159 -0.72 -13.51 -5.43
CA LEU A 159 -0.64 -14.71 -4.59
C LEU A 159 -1.31 -15.92 -5.21
N SER A 160 -2.26 -15.74 -6.12
CA SER A 160 -2.98 -16.82 -6.78
C SER A 160 -3.49 -16.44 -8.16
N GLY A 161 -3.91 -17.41 -8.96
CA GLY A 161 -4.55 -17.24 -10.26
C GLY A 161 -3.71 -16.45 -11.27
N ILE A 162 -4.37 -15.71 -12.14
CA ILE A 162 -3.76 -14.84 -13.15
C ILE A 162 -2.90 -13.76 -12.51
N GLU A 163 -3.31 -13.24 -11.34
CA GLU A 163 -2.53 -12.26 -10.60
C GLU A 163 -1.13 -12.80 -10.25
N PHE A 164 -1.02 -14.08 -9.89
CA PHE A 164 0.27 -14.72 -9.62
C PHE A 164 1.04 -15.05 -10.91
N ILE A 165 0.38 -15.70 -11.87
CA ILE A 165 1.03 -16.18 -13.11
C ILE A 165 1.58 -15.00 -13.94
N MET A 166 0.81 -13.90 -14.02
CA MET A 166 1.18 -12.70 -14.78
C MET A 166 1.84 -11.62 -13.92
N ASN A 167 2.39 -12.01 -12.77
CA ASN A 167 2.95 -11.04 -11.84
C ASN A 167 4.05 -10.18 -12.49
N ASP A 168 4.94 -10.74 -13.28
CA ASP A 168 6.04 -10.03 -13.93
C ASP A 168 5.57 -8.97 -14.94
N ILE A 169 4.38 -9.16 -15.51
CA ILE A 169 3.78 -8.21 -16.47
C ILE A 169 2.97 -7.15 -15.74
N LEU A 170 2.19 -7.57 -14.75
CA LEU A 170 1.25 -6.71 -14.05
C LEU A 170 1.92 -5.84 -12.97
N TYR A 171 2.93 -6.39 -12.27
CA TYR A 171 3.54 -5.74 -11.13
C TYR A 171 4.55 -4.68 -11.54
N ILE A 172 4.35 -3.47 -11.08
CA ILE A 172 5.32 -2.38 -11.18
C ILE A 172 5.93 -2.18 -9.81
N PRO A 173 7.24 -2.44 -9.65
CA PRO A 173 7.87 -2.38 -8.35
C PRO A 173 7.70 -1.03 -7.69
N SER A 174 7.41 -1.09 -6.40
CA SER A 174 7.33 0.05 -5.52
C SER A 174 8.65 0.81 -5.45
N GLY A 175 8.56 2.11 -5.25
CA GLY A 175 9.68 2.95 -4.87
C GLY A 175 9.60 3.30 -3.38
N LEU A 176 10.66 3.92 -2.88
CA LEU A 176 10.62 4.58 -1.60
C LEU A 176 10.14 6.02 -1.82
N ARG A 177 9.05 6.41 -1.18
CA ARG A 177 8.66 7.81 -1.07
C ARG A 177 9.36 8.43 0.11
N PHE A 178 9.95 9.58 -0.13
CA PHE A 178 10.63 10.34 0.91
C PHE A 178 9.70 11.48 1.33
N TYR A 179 9.27 11.47 2.59
CA TYR A 179 8.50 12.56 3.18
C TYR A 179 9.44 13.44 3.99
N GLY A 180 9.54 14.72 3.61
CA GLY A 180 10.28 15.73 4.38
C GLY A 180 9.49 16.11 5.63
N LYS A 181 10.12 16.04 6.82
CA LYS A 181 9.56 16.65 8.03
C LYS A 181 9.74 18.16 7.94
N SER A 182 8.65 18.91 7.75
CA SER A 182 8.68 20.38 7.92
C SER A 182 8.59 20.72 9.41
N PHE A 183 9.29 21.77 9.80
CA PHE A 183 9.27 22.29 11.17
C PHE A 183 7.86 22.79 11.60
N SER A 184 6.98 23.08 10.64
CA SER A 184 5.60 23.54 10.85
C SER A 184 4.55 22.42 10.82
N GLY A 185 4.96 21.14 10.81
CA GLY A 185 4.03 20.00 10.80
C GLY A 185 3.39 19.68 9.45
N ASN A 186 3.60 20.49 8.43
CA ASN A 186 3.13 20.20 7.07
C ASN A 186 4.15 19.34 6.33
N ASN A 187 3.73 18.15 5.94
CA ASN A 187 4.58 17.23 5.18
C ASN A 187 4.68 17.70 3.72
N LEU A 188 5.90 17.96 3.28
CA LEU A 188 6.19 18.16 1.85
C LEU A 188 6.44 16.78 1.23
N GLU A 189 5.57 16.39 0.32
CA GLU A 189 5.74 15.17 -0.46
C GLU A 189 6.74 15.42 -1.58
N PHE A 190 7.92 14.80 -1.49
CA PHE A 190 8.86 14.73 -2.61
C PHE A 190 8.91 13.29 -3.12
N SER A 191 8.10 13.00 -4.12
CA SER A 191 8.16 11.70 -4.78
C SER A 191 9.29 11.70 -5.82
N LYS A 192 10.38 10.99 -5.56
CA LYS A 192 11.28 10.53 -6.60
C LYS A 192 10.68 9.25 -7.20
N ILE A 193 9.69 9.42 -8.06
CA ILE A 193 9.20 8.31 -8.88
C ILE A 193 10.26 8.07 -9.95
N LYS A 194 11.01 6.99 -9.79
CA LYS A 194 11.83 6.46 -10.84
C LYS A 194 10.89 5.70 -11.79
N ASN A 195 10.71 6.27 -12.97
CA ASN A 195 10.01 5.73 -14.13
C ASN A 195 8.55 5.31 -13.94
N LYS A 196 7.68 6.10 -14.52
CA LYS A 196 6.32 5.70 -14.91
C LYS A 196 6.47 4.68 -16.04
N SER A 197 6.74 3.41 -15.69
CA SER A 197 6.55 2.32 -16.64
C SER A 197 5.05 2.28 -16.95
N GLU A 198 4.71 2.23 -18.23
CA GLU A 198 3.32 2.08 -18.64
C GLU A 198 2.71 0.87 -17.94
N LEU A 199 1.49 1.06 -17.38
CA LEU A 199 0.75 -0.02 -16.75
C LEU A 199 0.36 -1.03 -17.83
N ASN A 200 1.04 -2.18 -17.86
CA ASN A 200 0.71 -3.25 -18.79
C ASN A 200 -0.63 -3.88 -18.39
N SER A 201 -1.56 -3.93 -19.32
CA SER A 201 -2.83 -4.61 -19.13
C SER A 201 -2.75 -6.02 -19.68
N VAL A 202 -3.33 -6.98 -18.95
CA VAL A 202 -3.47 -8.37 -19.40
C VAL A 202 -4.89 -8.58 -19.90
N LYS A 203 -5.01 -8.96 -21.18
CA LYS A 203 -6.30 -9.27 -21.81
C LYS A 203 -6.52 -10.78 -21.83
N LEU A 204 -7.61 -11.22 -21.22
CA LEU A 204 -8.00 -12.63 -21.17
C LEU A 204 -8.90 -13.00 -22.35
N SER A 205 -8.94 -14.29 -22.68
CA SER A 205 -9.88 -14.85 -23.68
C SER A 205 -11.31 -15.00 -23.15
N LEU A 206 -11.50 -14.84 -21.84
CA LEU A 206 -12.77 -15.00 -21.14
C LEU A 206 -13.79 -13.92 -21.55
N ASP A 207 -15.06 -14.27 -21.48
CA ASP A 207 -16.19 -13.38 -21.71
C ASP A 207 -16.95 -13.20 -20.39
N SER A 208 -16.90 -12.01 -19.84
CA SER A 208 -17.48 -11.71 -18.52
C SER A 208 -19.00 -11.87 -18.47
N LYS A 209 -19.71 -11.62 -19.58
CA LYS A 209 -21.14 -11.85 -19.65
C LYS A 209 -21.47 -13.34 -19.62
N MET A 210 -20.77 -14.12 -20.43
CA MET A 210 -20.95 -15.57 -20.44
C MET A 210 -20.58 -16.18 -19.08
N GLN A 211 -19.49 -15.70 -18.47
CA GLN A 211 -19.06 -16.14 -17.15
C GLN A 211 -20.14 -15.92 -16.09
N TYR A 212 -20.76 -14.74 -16.07
CA TYR A 212 -21.82 -14.42 -15.13
C TYR A 212 -22.99 -15.41 -15.22
N TYR A 213 -23.43 -15.73 -16.43
CA TYR A 213 -24.51 -16.71 -16.62
C TYR A 213 -24.10 -18.12 -16.18
N VAL A 214 -22.87 -18.53 -16.51
CA VAL A 214 -22.35 -19.86 -16.15
C VAL A 214 -22.22 -20.01 -14.64
N GLU A 215 -21.69 -18.99 -13.94
CA GLU A 215 -21.57 -19.02 -12.47
C GLU A 215 -22.95 -19.10 -11.79
N ASN A 216 -23.92 -18.30 -12.22
CA ASN A 216 -25.27 -18.32 -11.65
C ASN A 216 -25.95 -19.68 -11.85
N ILE A 217 -25.84 -20.28 -13.03
CA ILE A 217 -26.41 -21.62 -13.28
C ILE A 217 -25.70 -22.67 -12.43
N LEU A 218 -24.36 -22.63 -12.39
CA LEU A 218 -23.57 -23.57 -11.59
C LEU A 218 -23.94 -23.49 -10.10
N GLU A 219 -24.13 -22.29 -9.56
CA GLU A 219 -24.55 -22.09 -8.17
C GLU A 219 -25.94 -22.70 -7.91
N GLN A 220 -26.93 -22.38 -8.77
CA GLN A 220 -28.27 -22.90 -8.63
C GLN A 220 -28.33 -24.42 -8.67
N GLU A 221 -27.62 -25.02 -9.63
CA GLU A 221 -27.52 -26.47 -9.75
C GLU A 221 -26.75 -27.13 -8.60
N ALA A 222 -25.67 -26.50 -8.13
CA ALA A 222 -24.91 -27.00 -6.99
C ALA A 222 -25.73 -27.00 -5.69
N ILE A 223 -26.50 -25.96 -5.47
CA ILE A 223 -27.39 -25.84 -4.28
C ILE A 223 -28.53 -26.84 -4.38
N SER A 224 -29.22 -26.92 -5.52
CA SER A 224 -30.38 -27.81 -5.71
C SER A 224 -30.02 -29.28 -5.56
N ASN A 225 -28.80 -29.66 -5.96
CA ASN A 225 -28.31 -31.02 -5.88
C ASN A 225 -27.48 -31.31 -4.60
N ASN A 226 -27.39 -30.37 -3.67
CA ASN A 226 -26.54 -30.47 -2.47
C ASN A 226 -25.08 -30.87 -2.81
N ALA A 227 -24.56 -30.35 -3.93
CA ALA A 227 -23.20 -30.68 -4.37
C ALA A 227 -22.15 -30.10 -3.42
N LYS A 228 -21.07 -30.84 -3.21
CA LYS A 228 -19.92 -30.36 -2.41
C LYS A 228 -19.05 -29.37 -3.17
N TRP A 229 -18.98 -29.53 -4.47
CA TRP A 229 -18.29 -28.66 -5.42
C TRP A 229 -18.83 -28.88 -6.83
N GLY A 230 -18.59 -27.93 -7.71
CA GLY A 230 -18.93 -28.01 -9.12
C GLY A 230 -17.97 -27.17 -9.95
N ALA A 231 -17.79 -27.55 -11.21
CA ALA A 231 -16.96 -26.81 -12.15
C ALA A 231 -17.55 -26.85 -13.56
N VAL A 232 -17.39 -25.76 -14.30
CA VAL A 232 -17.78 -25.64 -15.71
C VAL A 232 -16.67 -24.94 -16.48
N VAL A 233 -16.28 -25.52 -17.62
CA VAL A 233 -15.35 -24.89 -18.57
C VAL A 233 -16.01 -24.85 -19.94
N CYS A 234 -16.09 -23.64 -20.52
CA CYS A 234 -16.60 -23.45 -21.88
C CYS A 234 -15.45 -23.03 -22.80
N ILE A 235 -15.23 -23.82 -23.84
CA ILE A 235 -14.14 -23.65 -24.79
C ILE A 235 -14.69 -23.43 -26.20
N GLU A 236 -14.16 -22.43 -26.89
CA GLU A 236 -14.45 -22.21 -28.29
C GLU A 236 -13.75 -23.25 -29.15
N VAL A 237 -14.52 -24.09 -29.84
CA VAL A 237 -13.96 -25.26 -30.56
C VAL A 237 -12.97 -24.88 -31.65
N LYS A 238 -13.22 -23.75 -32.34
CA LYS A 238 -12.37 -23.31 -33.47
C LYS A 238 -10.98 -22.83 -33.04
N THR A 239 -10.87 -22.19 -31.89
CA THR A 239 -9.64 -21.50 -31.46
C THR A 239 -9.00 -22.16 -30.23
N GLY A 240 -9.72 -23.02 -29.52
CA GLY A 240 -9.29 -23.54 -28.22
C GLY A 240 -9.36 -22.53 -27.08
N ALA A 241 -9.88 -21.31 -27.34
CA ALA A 241 -9.91 -20.26 -26.34
C ALA A 241 -10.98 -20.54 -25.27
N ILE A 242 -10.59 -20.45 -23.99
CA ILE A 242 -11.52 -20.57 -22.87
C ILE A 242 -12.37 -19.31 -22.81
N ARG A 243 -13.70 -19.47 -22.88
CA ARG A 243 -14.68 -18.38 -22.85
C ARG A 243 -15.30 -18.16 -21.48
N SER A 244 -15.46 -19.25 -20.70
CA SER A 244 -15.77 -19.16 -19.29
C SER A 244 -15.13 -20.34 -18.54
N MET A 245 -14.81 -20.10 -17.27
CA MET A 245 -14.27 -21.09 -16.34
C MET A 245 -14.80 -20.77 -14.95
N ALA A 246 -15.75 -21.57 -14.47
CA ALA A 246 -16.43 -21.35 -13.21
C ALA A 246 -16.19 -22.52 -12.26
N SER A 247 -16.00 -22.22 -10.99
CA SER A 247 -15.95 -23.19 -9.91
C SER A 247 -16.84 -22.77 -8.77
N TRP A 248 -17.53 -23.70 -8.15
CA TRP A 248 -18.34 -23.51 -6.95
C TRP A 248 -17.81 -24.41 -5.81
N PRO A 249 -17.79 -23.98 -4.57
CA PRO A 249 -18.18 -22.67 -4.05
C PRO A 249 -17.20 -21.54 -4.39
N TYR A 250 -17.69 -20.33 -4.43
CA TYR A 250 -16.90 -19.14 -4.72
C TYR A 250 -16.86 -18.17 -3.51
N TYR A 251 -16.01 -17.14 -3.59
CA TYR A 251 -15.79 -16.16 -2.54
C TYR A 251 -15.65 -14.76 -3.11
N ASN A 252 -15.84 -13.74 -2.26
CA ASN A 252 -15.64 -12.34 -2.65
C ASN A 252 -14.14 -12.00 -2.63
N LEU A 253 -13.59 -11.62 -3.79
CA LEU A 253 -12.18 -11.22 -3.93
C LEU A 253 -11.80 -10.02 -3.08
N ASN A 254 -12.73 -9.07 -2.87
CA ASN A 254 -12.47 -7.88 -2.09
C ASN A 254 -12.52 -8.14 -0.57
N ASN A 255 -13.22 -9.19 -0.11
CA ASN A 255 -13.40 -9.54 1.31
C ASN A 255 -12.72 -10.87 1.70
N ARG A 256 -11.65 -11.22 1.02
CA ARG A 256 -10.95 -12.51 1.20
C ARG A 256 -10.45 -12.79 2.64
N TYR A 257 -10.21 -11.73 3.42
CA TYR A 257 -9.74 -11.87 4.81
C TYR A 257 -10.80 -12.46 5.77
N GLU A 258 -12.07 -12.45 5.37
CA GLU A 258 -13.16 -13.06 6.11
C GLU A 258 -13.26 -14.58 5.90
N ILE A 259 -12.48 -15.11 4.93
CA ILE A 259 -12.53 -16.53 4.56
C ILE A 259 -11.60 -17.33 5.46
N THR A 260 -12.18 -18.15 6.32
CA THR A 260 -11.43 -19.04 7.22
C THR A 260 -11.11 -20.40 6.58
N ASN A 261 -11.87 -20.82 5.56
CA ASN A 261 -11.71 -22.10 4.91
C ASN A 261 -10.93 -21.98 3.60
N THR A 262 -9.70 -22.48 3.58
CA THR A 262 -8.80 -22.43 2.43
C THR A 262 -9.29 -23.23 1.20
N LYS A 263 -10.28 -24.11 1.35
CA LYS A 263 -10.87 -24.86 0.23
C LYS A 263 -11.56 -23.96 -0.80
N PHE A 264 -12.02 -22.78 -0.41
CA PHE A 264 -12.61 -21.81 -1.32
C PHE A 264 -11.62 -21.24 -2.35
N PHE A 265 -10.31 -21.34 -2.09
CA PHE A 265 -9.28 -20.84 -3.00
C PHE A 265 -8.88 -21.83 -4.09
N ILE A 266 -9.40 -23.07 -4.04
CA ILE A 266 -9.08 -24.11 -5.01
C ILE A 266 -9.92 -23.89 -6.26
N ASN A 267 -9.27 -23.83 -7.41
CA ASN A 267 -9.95 -23.92 -8.70
C ASN A 267 -10.15 -25.39 -9.04
N ASN A 268 -11.40 -25.82 -9.12
CA ASN A 268 -11.78 -27.19 -9.44
C ASN A 268 -12.07 -27.40 -10.95
N ALA A 269 -11.95 -26.32 -11.77
CA ALA A 269 -12.20 -26.36 -13.22
C ALA A 269 -10.93 -26.65 -14.04
#